data_c7cd3ee9dc906d73cf0e4d92c42727b1
#
_entry.id   c7cd3ee9dc906d73cf0e4d92c42727b1
#
_cell.length_a   1.000
_cell.length_b   1.000
_cell.length_c   1.000
_cell.angle_alpha   90.00
_cell.angle_beta   90.00
_cell.angle_gamma   90.00
#
_symmetry.space_group_name_H-M   'P 1'
#
loop_
_entity.id
_entity.type
_entity.pdbx_description
1 polymer ?
#
loop_
_entity_poly.entity_id
_entity_poly.type
_entity_poly.pdbx_seq_one_letter_code
_entity_poly.pdbx_strand_id
1 'polypeptide(L)'
;MFDPRARVSVPLALHGAAIYVFLYLPIALLIFFSFNKSPSGMLPVTGYTLDWYRELADEYFLLQAFKNSLIVAGIATPIATAIGTLCAFGLVRTQFRLKALLSSFILLPMVVPGILLGAAMLIVLVPILGLRLSMGTAILGHVVVITPYTVMAVATRLYGYDRRLDAAAADLGASPLRAFRHVTLPLVLPGILAAALIAFTVSLDTFGVTFFTIGSDGTLPMYIWAQVEGGIRPTVNALGTLLIIGSVTILLLANLLLRRR
;
A
#
# COMPACT_ATOMS: atom_id res chain seq x y z
N MET A 1 -3.32 -24.62 -22.92
CA MET A 1 -3.13 -25.92 -22.28
C MET A 1 -1.63 -26.03 -22.03
N PHE A 2 -1.19 -25.72 -20.81
CA PHE A 2 0.24 -25.78 -20.46
C PHE A 2 0.62 -27.25 -20.24
N ASP A 3 1.60 -27.74 -20.99
CA ASP A 3 2.17 -29.07 -20.78
C ASP A 3 3.06 -29.02 -19.52
N PRO A 4 2.70 -29.71 -18.41
CA PRO A 4 3.48 -29.71 -17.19
C PRO A 4 4.83 -30.45 -17.31
N ARG A 5 5.15 -31.01 -18.48
CA ARG A 5 6.40 -31.69 -18.80
C ARG A 5 7.32 -30.90 -19.73
N ALA A 6 6.97 -29.69 -20.11
CA ALA A 6 7.86 -28.84 -20.89
C ALA A 6 9.13 -28.57 -20.09
N ARG A 7 10.24 -29.22 -20.47
CA ARG A 7 11.56 -28.95 -19.88
C ARG A 7 11.92 -27.51 -20.22
N VAL A 8 12.03 -26.68 -19.16
CA VAL A 8 12.53 -25.31 -19.33
C VAL A 8 13.90 -25.39 -20.01
N SER A 9 14.07 -24.75 -21.14
CA SER A 9 15.36 -24.73 -21.83
C SER A 9 16.42 -24.09 -20.93
N VAL A 10 17.62 -24.65 -20.91
CA VAL A 10 18.74 -24.17 -20.08
C VAL A 10 18.96 -22.66 -20.23
N PRO A 11 18.94 -22.07 -21.47
CA PRO A 11 19.04 -20.62 -21.63
C PRO A 11 17.94 -19.85 -20.93
N LEU A 12 16.69 -20.34 -20.97
CA LEU A 12 15.57 -19.69 -20.29
C LEU A 12 15.68 -19.74 -18.77
N ALA A 13 16.17 -20.88 -18.23
CA ALA A 13 16.44 -21.03 -16.80
C ALA A 13 17.56 -20.09 -16.33
N LEU A 14 18.65 -19.98 -17.10
CA LEU A 14 19.76 -19.07 -16.80
C LEU A 14 19.31 -17.60 -16.87
N HIS A 15 18.51 -17.23 -17.86
CA HIS A 15 17.96 -15.88 -17.97
C HIS A 15 17.05 -15.54 -16.79
N GLY A 16 16.17 -16.47 -16.42
CA GLY A 16 15.33 -16.34 -15.22
C GLY A 16 16.16 -16.17 -13.94
N ALA A 17 17.18 -17.02 -13.74
CA ALA A 17 18.07 -16.91 -12.60
C ALA A 17 18.81 -15.57 -12.55
N ALA A 18 19.30 -15.09 -13.70
CA ALA A 18 19.96 -13.78 -13.79
C ALA A 18 19.02 -12.63 -13.38
N ILE A 19 17.76 -12.65 -13.82
CA ILE A 19 16.74 -11.67 -13.41
C ILE A 19 16.51 -11.74 -11.89
N TYR A 20 16.35 -12.93 -11.30
CA TYR A 20 16.18 -13.07 -9.86
C TYR A 20 17.40 -12.54 -9.08
N VAL A 21 18.60 -12.90 -9.50
CA VAL A 21 19.83 -12.39 -8.86
C VAL A 21 19.87 -10.87 -8.94
N PHE A 22 19.61 -10.28 -10.10
CA PHE A 22 19.59 -8.82 -10.29
C PHE A 22 18.55 -8.14 -9.38
N LEU A 23 17.36 -8.70 -9.21
CA LEU A 23 16.29 -8.13 -8.38
C LEU A 23 16.56 -8.29 -6.88
N TYR A 24 17.10 -9.43 -6.45
CA TYR A 24 17.30 -9.72 -5.03
C TYR A 24 18.68 -9.35 -4.50
N LEU A 25 19.67 -9.14 -5.36
CA LEU A 25 21.03 -8.75 -4.95
C LEU A 25 21.05 -7.45 -4.12
N PRO A 26 20.38 -6.34 -4.49
CA PRO A 26 20.36 -5.15 -3.65
C PRO A 26 19.77 -5.40 -2.26
N ILE A 27 18.72 -6.22 -2.18
CA ILE A 27 18.08 -6.60 -0.93
C ILE A 27 19.04 -7.44 -0.06
N ALA A 28 19.71 -8.41 -0.67
CA ALA A 28 20.70 -9.24 0.01
C ALA A 28 21.89 -8.41 0.52
N LEU A 29 22.35 -7.44 -0.28
CA LEU A 29 23.41 -6.51 0.14
C LEU A 29 22.96 -5.61 1.29
N LEU A 30 21.73 -5.09 1.28
CA LEU A 30 21.17 -4.32 2.39
C LEU A 30 21.15 -5.15 3.66
N ILE A 31 20.65 -6.39 3.60
CA ILE A 31 20.65 -7.31 4.76
C ILE A 31 22.09 -7.61 5.20
N PHE A 32 23.00 -7.85 4.28
CA PHE A 32 24.41 -8.13 4.61
C PHE A 32 25.07 -6.93 5.32
N PHE A 33 24.91 -5.72 4.78
CA PHE A 33 25.48 -4.52 5.38
C PHE A 33 24.79 -4.08 6.67
N SER A 34 23.59 -4.56 6.98
CA SER A 34 22.94 -4.30 8.27
C SER A 34 23.70 -4.88 9.47
N PHE A 35 24.56 -5.87 9.22
CA PHE A 35 25.43 -6.49 10.24
C PHE A 35 26.86 -5.94 10.22
N ASN A 36 27.22 -5.09 9.23
CA ASN A 36 28.56 -4.54 9.13
C ASN A 36 28.83 -3.52 10.25
N LYS A 37 29.91 -3.71 10.99
CA LYS A 37 30.34 -2.80 12.08
C LYS A 37 30.82 -1.43 11.57
N SER A 38 31.15 -1.31 10.27
CA SER A 38 31.62 -0.06 9.67
C SER A 38 30.57 1.05 9.79
N PRO A 39 30.93 2.24 10.29
CA PRO A 39 30.01 3.38 10.40
C PRO A 39 29.50 3.91 9.05
N SER A 40 30.18 3.57 7.94
CA SER A 40 29.76 3.96 6.59
C SER A 40 28.53 3.21 6.10
N GLY A 41 28.12 2.12 6.79
CA GLY A 41 27.02 1.26 6.31
C GLY A 41 27.29 0.51 5.01
N MET A 42 28.53 0.56 4.50
CA MET A 42 28.98 -0.02 3.23
C MET A 42 30.38 -0.63 3.40
N LEU A 43 31.11 -0.82 2.30
CA LEU A 43 32.50 -1.28 2.32
C LEU A 43 33.45 -0.18 2.92
N PRO A 44 34.52 -0.58 3.62
CA PRO A 44 34.95 -1.96 3.89
C PRO A 44 34.16 -2.64 5.01
N VAL A 45 34.11 -3.98 5.00
CA VAL A 45 33.57 -4.76 6.13
C VAL A 45 34.64 -4.80 7.22
N THR A 46 34.37 -4.17 8.35
CA THR A 46 35.32 -4.07 9.49
C THR A 46 35.00 -5.08 10.60
N GLY A 47 33.94 -5.81 10.49
CA GLY A 47 33.44 -6.80 11.45
C GLY A 47 31.94 -6.91 11.43
N TYR A 48 31.36 -7.71 12.31
CA TYR A 48 29.92 -7.90 12.42
C TYR A 48 29.41 -7.44 13.79
N THR A 49 28.23 -6.82 13.81
CA THR A 49 27.58 -6.33 15.03
C THR A 49 26.04 -6.38 14.92
N LEU A 50 25.37 -6.39 16.07
CA LEU A 50 23.93 -6.19 16.20
C LEU A 50 23.61 -4.84 16.87
N ASP A 51 24.60 -3.98 17.09
CA ASP A 51 24.42 -2.73 17.82
C ASP A 51 23.44 -1.78 17.10
N TRP A 52 23.43 -1.79 15.76
CA TRP A 52 22.50 -0.99 14.95
C TRP A 52 21.04 -1.32 15.21
N TYR A 53 20.73 -2.59 15.51
CA TYR A 53 19.37 -3.03 15.85
C TYR A 53 18.98 -2.59 17.27
N ARG A 54 19.92 -2.52 18.21
CA ARG A 54 19.70 -1.97 19.55
C ARG A 54 19.49 -0.47 19.48
N GLU A 55 20.33 0.25 18.73
CA GLU A 55 20.19 1.69 18.50
C GLU A 55 18.81 2.03 17.91
N LEU A 56 18.30 1.24 16.95
CA LEU A 56 16.95 1.44 16.39
C LEU A 56 15.84 1.24 17.40
N ALA A 57 15.99 0.31 18.36
CA ALA A 57 14.98 0.08 19.38
C ALA A 57 14.81 1.26 20.34
N ASP A 58 15.86 2.04 20.55
CA ASP A 58 15.89 3.21 21.41
C ASP A 58 15.67 4.53 20.66
N GLU A 59 15.53 4.48 19.31
CA GLU A 59 15.38 5.65 18.45
C GLU A 59 13.95 6.22 18.54
N TYR A 60 13.78 7.25 19.35
CA TYR A 60 12.47 7.88 19.60
C TYR A 60 11.77 8.36 18.31
N PHE A 61 12.50 9.02 17.40
CA PHE A 61 11.93 9.57 16.17
C PHE A 61 11.46 8.48 15.21
N LEU A 62 12.17 7.35 15.16
CA LEU A 62 11.74 6.18 14.39
C LEU A 62 10.42 5.62 14.92
N LEU A 63 10.33 5.40 16.24
CA LEU A 63 9.12 4.86 16.87
C LEU A 63 7.92 5.80 16.67
N GLN A 64 8.15 7.11 16.81
CA GLN A 64 7.13 8.12 16.55
C GLN A 64 6.68 8.11 15.08
N ALA A 65 7.61 8.08 14.13
CA ALA A 65 7.33 8.03 12.69
C ALA A 65 6.57 6.76 12.31
N PHE A 66 6.95 5.61 12.88
CA PHE A 66 6.24 4.34 12.69
C PHE A 66 4.80 4.40 13.22
N LYS A 67 4.61 4.92 14.44
CA LYS A 67 3.28 5.14 15.03
C LYS A 67 2.42 6.06 14.17
N ASN A 68 2.98 7.16 13.68
CA ASN A 68 2.29 8.11 12.81
C ASN A 68 1.86 7.44 11.49
N SER A 69 2.73 6.63 10.87
CA SER A 69 2.38 5.86 9.67
C SER A 69 1.19 4.94 9.92
N LEU A 70 1.18 4.22 11.06
CA LEU A 70 0.07 3.32 11.41
C LEU A 70 -1.23 4.08 11.65
N ILE A 71 -1.18 5.25 12.30
CA ILE A 71 -2.37 6.09 12.56
C ILE A 71 -2.92 6.62 11.24
N VAL A 72 -2.07 7.20 10.39
CA VAL A 72 -2.49 7.76 9.10
C VAL A 72 -3.08 6.67 8.22
N ALA A 73 -2.39 5.54 8.04
CA ALA A 73 -2.88 4.44 7.23
C ALA A 73 -4.13 3.79 7.84
N GLY A 74 -4.17 3.63 9.17
CA GLY A 74 -5.28 3.03 9.89
C GLY A 74 -6.57 3.82 9.80
N ILE A 75 -6.50 5.15 9.70
CA ILE A 75 -7.67 6.03 9.56
C ILE A 75 -8.00 6.27 8.08
N ALA A 76 -7.03 6.50 7.22
CA ALA A 76 -7.26 6.75 5.80
C ALA A 76 -7.86 5.54 5.08
N THR A 77 -7.41 4.32 5.41
CA THR A 77 -7.85 3.08 4.75
C THR A 77 -9.35 2.84 4.86
N PRO A 78 -10.00 2.82 6.02
CA PRO A 78 -11.44 2.58 6.10
C PRO A 78 -12.24 3.68 5.39
N ILE A 79 -11.81 4.94 5.45
CA ILE A 79 -12.46 6.05 4.75
C ILE A 79 -12.38 5.85 3.24
N ALA A 80 -11.19 5.64 2.72
CA ALA A 80 -10.99 5.42 1.28
C ALA A 80 -11.65 4.13 0.78
N THR A 81 -11.68 3.07 1.60
CA THR A 81 -12.36 1.81 1.25
C THR A 81 -13.87 2.02 1.18
N ALA A 82 -14.45 2.76 2.10
CA ALA A 82 -15.88 3.09 2.04
C ALA A 82 -16.22 3.93 0.80
N ILE A 83 -15.49 5.03 0.57
CA ILE A 83 -15.67 5.90 -0.61
C ILE A 83 -15.46 5.10 -1.90
N GLY A 84 -14.34 4.35 -1.99
CA GLY A 84 -13.99 3.57 -3.17
C GLY A 84 -15.00 2.45 -3.47
N THR A 85 -15.54 1.80 -2.43
CA THR A 85 -16.62 0.82 -2.57
C THR A 85 -17.88 1.47 -3.16
N LEU A 86 -18.33 2.58 -2.60
CA LEU A 86 -19.50 3.31 -3.10
C LEU A 86 -19.29 3.75 -4.56
N CYS A 87 -18.15 4.32 -4.88
CA CYS A 87 -17.77 4.70 -6.24
C CYS A 87 -17.77 3.49 -7.19
N ALA A 88 -17.19 2.35 -6.78
CA ALA A 88 -17.16 1.14 -7.59
C ALA A 88 -18.56 0.60 -7.87
N PHE A 89 -19.44 0.56 -6.87
CA PHE A 89 -20.86 0.19 -7.08
C PHE A 89 -21.55 1.14 -8.05
N GLY A 90 -21.39 2.45 -7.90
CA GLY A 90 -21.92 3.45 -8.81
C GLY A 90 -21.42 3.27 -10.24
N LEU A 91 -20.10 3.10 -10.41
CA LEU A 91 -19.48 2.94 -11.73
C LEU A 91 -19.86 1.61 -12.41
N VAL A 92 -19.93 0.51 -11.67
CA VAL A 92 -20.19 -0.81 -12.28
C VAL A 92 -21.68 -1.07 -12.50
N ARG A 93 -22.53 -0.63 -11.57
CA ARG A 93 -23.95 -0.96 -11.61
C ARG A 93 -24.83 0.03 -12.37
N THR A 94 -24.37 1.26 -12.60
CA THR A 94 -25.14 2.28 -13.29
C THR A 94 -24.56 2.64 -14.65
N GLN A 95 -25.42 3.10 -15.55
CA GLN A 95 -25.04 3.66 -16.85
C GLN A 95 -25.48 5.13 -16.88
N PHE A 96 -24.52 6.04 -17.09
CA PHE A 96 -24.79 7.47 -17.21
C PHE A 96 -23.77 8.13 -18.17
N ARG A 97 -24.16 9.27 -18.74
CA ARG A 97 -23.40 9.92 -19.82
C ARG A 97 -21.95 10.30 -19.44
N LEU A 98 -21.71 10.69 -18.20
CA LEU A 98 -20.40 11.15 -17.73
C LEU A 98 -19.55 10.04 -17.07
N LYS A 99 -19.96 8.77 -17.20
CA LYS A 99 -19.29 7.65 -16.54
C LYS A 99 -17.79 7.57 -16.87
N ALA A 100 -17.44 7.67 -18.14
CA ALA A 100 -16.05 7.61 -18.59
C ALA A 100 -15.22 8.77 -17.99
N LEU A 101 -15.77 10.00 -18.04
CA LEU A 101 -15.11 11.18 -17.46
C LEU A 101 -14.89 11.04 -15.96
N LEU A 102 -15.94 10.63 -15.23
CA LEU A 102 -15.87 10.43 -13.78
C LEU A 102 -14.87 9.32 -13.41
N SER A 103 -14.87 8.21 -14.17
CA SER A 103 -13.88 7.14 -13.97
C SER A 103 -12.45 7.64 -14.15
N SER A 104 -12.19 8.41 -15.24
CA SER A 104 -10.87 9.00 -15.47
C SER A 104 -10.47 9.96 -14.36
N PHE A 105 -11.40 10.78 -13.88
CA PHE A 105 -11.14 11.73 -12.80
C PHE A 105 -10.81 11.03 -11.47
N ILE A 106 -11.56 9.97 -11.13
CA ILE A 106 -11.30 9.17 -9.91
C ILE A 106 -9.92 8.49 -9.98
N LEU A 107 -9.50 8.05 -11.16
CA LEU A 107 -8.22 7.35 -11.34
C LEU A 107 -7.02 8.30 -11.51
N LEU A 108 -7.27 9.61 -11.73
CA LEU A 108 -6.22 10.61 -11.97
C LEU A 108 -5.13 10.63 -10.88
N PRO A 109 -5.43 10.56 -9.56
CA PRO A 109 -4.41 10.57 -8.52
C PRO A 109 -3.41 9.42 -8.60
N MET A 110 -3.79 8.30 -9.23
CA MET A 110 -2.91 7.14 -9.41
C MET A 110 -1.86 7.36 -10.51
N VAL A 111 -2.14 8.23 -11.46
CA VAL A 111 -1.26 8.51 -12.61
C VAL A 111 -0.34 9.71 -12.31
N VAL A 112 -0.80 10.64 -11.50
CA VAL A 112 -0.03 11.83 -11.11
C VAL A 112 1.09 11.43 -10.15
N PRO A 113 2.35 11.86 -10.39
CA PRO A 113 3.43 11.64 -9.44
C PRO A 113 3.08 12.16 -8.04
N GLY A 114 3.30 11.35 -7.00
CA GLY A 114 2.87 11.66 -5.63
C GLY A 114 3.39 13.00 -5.09
N ILE A 115 4.61 13.39 -5.46
CA ILE A 115 5.19 14.70 -5.10
C ILE A 115 4.39 15.85 -5.72
N LEU A 116 4.01 15.77 -6.99
CA LEU A 116 3.22 16.80 -7.65
C LEU A 116 1.80 16.88 -7.07
N LEU A 117 1.21 15.71 -6.78
CA LEU A 117 -0.09 15.64 -6.13
C LEU A 117 -0.04 16.27 -4.72
N GLY A 118 1.02 15.99 -3.95
CA GLY A 118 1.24 16.58 -2.64
C GLY A 118 1.40 18.10 -2.69
N ALA A 119 2.18 18.61 -3.64
CA ALA A 119 2.34 20.06 -3.84
C ALA A 119 1.02 20.72 -4.25
N ALA A 120 0.24 20.09 -5.13
CA ALA A 120 -1.09 20.58 -5.49
C ALA A 120 -2.04 20.58 -4.28
N MET A 121 -2.00 19.55 -3.46
CA MET A 121 -2.80 19.48 -2.23
C MET A 121 -2.38 20.52 -1.20
N LEU A 122 -1.10 20.83 -1.06
CA LEU A 122 -0.62 21.92 -0.21
C LEU A 122 -1.29 23.25 -0.59
N ILE A 123 -1.37 23.55 -1.90
CA ILE A 123 -2.01 24.78 -2.41
C ILE A 123 -3.51 24.77 -2.10
N VAL A 124 -4.17 23.62 -2.21
CA VAL A 124 -5.60 23.54 -1.90
C VAL A 124 -5.86 23.63 -0.40
N LEU A 125 -5.10 22.91 0.40
CA LEU A 125 -5.35 22.80 1.84
C LEU A 125 -5.03 24.10 2.59
N VAL A 126 -3.93 24.77 2.27
CA VAL A 126 -3.46 25.92 3.04
C VAL A 126 -4.05 27.23 2.51
N PRO A 127 -3.70 27.76 1.30
CA PRO A 127 -4.18 29.05 0.87
C PRO A 127 -5.67 29.07 0.47
N ILE A 128 -6.24 27.96 0.00
CA ILE A 128 -7.65 27.94 -0.45
C ILE A 128 -8.58 27.58 0.70
N LEU A 129 -8.28 26.49 1.45
CA LEU A 129 -9.14 26.03 2.54
C LEU A 129 -8.77 26.60 3.92
N GLY A 130 -7.64 27.30 4.06
CA GLY A 130 -7.19 27.89 5.31
C GLY A 130 -6.79 26.87 6.39
N LEU A 131 -6.53 25.61 6.01
CA LEU A 131 -6.20 24.55 6.94
C LEU A 131 -4.72 24.63 7.34
N ARG A 132 -4.45 24.33 8.60
CA ARG A 132 -3.07 24.11 9.07
C ARG A 132 -2.63 22.67 8.75
N LEU A 133 -1.41 22.53 8.28
CA LEU A 133 -0.82 21.23 8.05
C LEU A 133 -0.73 20.42 9.35
N SER A 134 -1.13 19.17 9.29
CA SER A 134 -1.24 18.29 10.44
C SER A 134 -1.39 16.84 9.99
N MET A 135 -1.40 15.91 10.93
CA MET A 135 -1.76 14.51 10.65
C MET A 135 -3.16 14.39 10.00
N GLY A 136 -4.10 15.25 10.35
CA GLY A 136 -5.44 15.27 9.72
C GLY A 136 -5.39 15.62 8.23
N THR A 137 -4.61 16.62 7.83
CA THR A 137 -4.42 16.98 6.42
C THR A 137 -3.63 15.90 5.65
N ALA A 138 -2.70 15.22 6.30
CA ALA A 138 -2.05 14.04 5.72
C ALA A 138 -3.04 12.89 5.48
N ILE A 139 -3.94 12.60 6.44
CA ILE A 139 -5.00 11.60 6.28
C ILE A 139 -5.89 11.94 5.07
N LEU A 140 -6.29 13.19 4.89
CA LEU A 140 -7.03 13.62 3.69
C LEU A 140 -6.25 13.35 2.41
N GLY A 141 -4.96 13.66 2.40
CA GLY A 141 -4.07 13.37 1.27
C GLY A 141 -4.00 11.89 0.95
N HIS A 142 -3.82 11.07 1.96
CA HIS A 142 -3.81 9.61 1.80
C HIS A 142 -5.14 9.07 1.27
N VAL A 143 -6.28 9.56 1.77
CA VAL A 143 -7.60 9.17 1.25
C VAL A 143 -7.69 9.44 -0.25
N VAL A 144 -7.22 10.60 -0.72
CA VAL A 144 -7.22 10.93 -2.17
C VAL A 144 -6.34 9.95 -2.95
N VAL A 145 -5.13 9.65 -2.46
CA VAL A 145 -4.18 8.76 -3.14
C VAL A 145 -4.68 7.33 -3.22
N ILE A 146 -5.24 6.79 -2.12
CA ILE A 146 -5.57 5.36 -2.03
C ILE A 146 -6.98 5.02 -2.53
N THR A 147 -7.88 6.00 -2.68
CA THR A 147 -9.25 5.79 -3.19
C THR A 147 -9.26 5.13 -4.58
N PRO A 148 -8.46 5.53 -5.58
CA PRO A 148 -8.42 4.87 -6.88
C PRO A 148 -8.14 3.37 -6.80
N TYR A 149 -7.20 2.97 -5.94
CA TYR A 149 -6.85 1.55 -5.73
C TYR A 149 -8.03 0.75 -5.18
N THR A 150 -8.77 1.33 -4.23
CA THR A 150 -9.97 0.68 -3.67
C THR A 150 -11.09 0.59 -4.71
N VAL A 151 -11.30 1.63 -5.52
CA VAL A 151 -12.27 1.62 -6.62
C VAL A 151 -11.94 0.49 -7.60
N MET A 152 -10.69 0.40 -8.06
CA MET A 152 -10.29 -0.63 -9.04
C MET A 152 -10.45 -2.05 -8.48
N ALA A 153 -9.99 -2.29 -7.26
CA ALA A 153 -10.05 -3.61 -6.66
C ALA A 153 -11.50 -4.08 -6.44
N VAL A 154 -12.37 -3.20 -5.91
CA VAL A 154 -13.79 -3.52 -5.72
C VAL A 154 -14.53 -3.63 -7.05
N ALA A 155 -14.25 -2.76 -8.03
CA ALA A 155 -14.85 -2.83 -9.36
C ALA A 155 -14.53 -4.17 -10.05
N THR A 156 -13.27 -4.62 -9.97
CA THR A 156 -12.85 -5.94 -10.50
C THR A 156 -13.70 -7.07 -9.90
N ARG A 157 -13.94 -7.04 -8.60
CA ARG A 157 -14.80 -8.03 -7.93
C ARG A 157 -16.25 -7.94 -8.38
N LEU A 158 -16.76 -6.73 -8.58
CA LEU A 158 -18.12 -6.47 -9.06
C LEU A 158 -18.34 -6.89 -10.53
N TYR A 159 -17.33 -6.77 -11.39
CA TYR A 159 -17.41 -7.28 -12.77
C TYR A 159 -17.52 -8.81 -12.82
N GLY A 160 -16.92 -9.53 -11.87
CA GLY A 160 -17.05 -10.98 -11.74
C GLY A 160 -18.29 -11.44 -10.97
N TYR A 161 -19.15 -10.52 -10.51
CA TYR A 161 -20.36 -10.83 -9.76
C TYR A 161 -21.53 -11.14 -10.70
N ASP A 162 -22.19 -12.32 -10.52
CA ASP A 162 -23.37 -12.69 -11.29
C ASP A 162 -24.63 -11.96 -10.76
N ARG A 163 -25.13 -11.02 -11.56
CA ARG A 163 -26.34 -10.25 -11.22
C ARG A 163 -27.62 -11.09 -11.17
N ARG A 164 -27.61 -12.31 -11.71
CA ARG A 164 -28.76 -13.23 -11.62
C ARG A 164 -29.08 -13.61 -10.18
N LEU A 165 -28.08 -13.55 -9.28
CA LEU A 165 -28.29 -13.79 -7.86
C LEU A 165 -29.17 -12.71 -7.22
N ASP A 166 -29.02 -11.45 -7.63
CA ASP A 166 -29.88 -10.35 -7.16
C ASP A 166 -31.33 -10.54 -7.67
N ALA A 167 -31.50 -10.97 -8.93
CA ALA A 167 -32.81 -11.26 -9.51
C ALA A 167 -33.48 -12.43 -8.79
N ALA A 168 -32.79 -13.54 -8.58
CA ALA A 168 -33.29 -14.69 -7.84
C ALA A 168 -33.74 -14.35 -6.41
N ALA A 169 -32.98 -13.48 -5.73
CA ALA A 169 -33.38 -12.99 -4.41
C ALA A 169 -34.65 -12.13 -4.45
N ALA A 170 -34.83 -11.33 -5.50
CA ALA A 170 -36.05 -10.54 -5.72
C ALA A 170 -37.24 -11.43 -6.01
N ASP A 171 -37.07 -12.49 -6.83
CA ASP A 171 -38.13 -13.49 -7.13
C ASP A 171 -38.60 -14.23 -5.86
N LEU A 172 -37.70 -14.39 -4.89
CA LEU A 172 -38.02 -14.93 -3.55
C LEU A 172 -38.59 -13.87 -2.58
N GLY A 173 -38.92 -12.67 -3.07
CA GLY A 173 -39.55 -11.61 -2.28
C GLY A 173 -38.60 -10.78 -1.44
N ALA A 174 -37.26 -10.83 -1.66
CA ALA A 174 -36.35 -9.98 -0.98
C ALA A 174 -36.43 -8.53 -1.47
N SER A 175 -36.51 -7.58 -0.54
CA SER A 175 -36.37 -6.16 -0.91
C SER A 175 -34.94 -5.86 -1.39
N PRO A 176 -34.70 -4.79 -2.18
CA PRO A 176 -33.36 -4.45 -2.69
C PRO A 176 -32.29 -4.36 -1.60
N LEU A 177 -32.62 -3.77 -0.45
CA LEU A 177 -31.71 -3.68 0.69
C LEU A 177 -31.42 -5.06 1.31
N ARG A 178 -32.43 -5.95 1.35
CA ARG A 178 -32.26 -7.31 1.88
C ARG A 178 -31.39 -8.14 0.93
N ALA A 179 -31.62 -8.06 -0.38
CA ALA A 179 -30.78 -8.70 -1.40
C ALA A 179 -29.33 -8.18 -1.33
N PHE A 180 -29.13 -6.86 -1.22
CA PHE A 180 -27.81 -6.28 -1.06
C PHE A 180 -27.08 -6.82 0.19
N ARG A 181 -27.75 -6.80 1.36
CA ARG A 181 -27.12 -7.16 2.62
C ARG A 181 -26.81 -8.66 2.76
N HIS A 182 -27.68 -9.52 2.20
CA HIS A 182 -27.60 -10.97 2.40
C HIS A 182 -27.02 -11.74 1.20
N VAL A 183 -27.00 -11.14 0.01
CA VAL A 183 -26.48 -11.78 -1.21
C VAL A 183 -25.28 -11.02 -1.74
N THR A 184 -25.45 -9.75 -2.13
CA THR A 184 -24.41 -8.99 -2.81
C THR A 184 -23.21 -8.73 -1.88
N LEU A 185 -23.46 -8.13 -0.71
CA LEU A 185 -22.39 -7.70 0.21
C LEU A 185 -21.52 -8.87 0.68
N PRO A 186 -22.05 -10.01 1.13
CA PRO A 186 -21.21 -11.16 1.52
C PRO A 186 -20.34 -11.70 0.39
N LEU A 187 -20.84 -11.70 -0.85
CA LEU A 187 -20.09 -12.18 -2.01
C LEU A 187 -19.01 -11.20 -2.50
N VAL A 188 -19.21 -9.90 -2.26
CA VAL A 188 -18.26 -8.85 -2.65
C VAL A 188 -17.28 -8.55 -1.50
N LEU A 189 -17.65 -8.82 -0.26
CA LEU A 189 -16.87 -8.52 0.95
C LEU A 189 -15.39 -8.98 0.89
N PRO A 190 -15.06 -10.19 0.40
CA PRO A 190 -13.66 -10.58 0.25
C PRO A 190 -12.86 -9.64 -0.66
N GLY A 191 -13.52 -9.11 -1.71
CA GLY A 191 -12.92 -8.09 -2.59
C GLY A 191 -12.75 -6.73 -1.91
N ILE A 192 -13.70 -6.33 -1.07
CA ILE A 192 -13.61 -5.10 -0.26
C ILE A 192 -12.45 -5.21 0.75
N LEU A 193 -12.32 -6.36 1.41
CA LEU A 193 -11.22 -6.59 2.35
C LEU A 193 -9.85 -6.60 1.65
N ALA A 194 -9.77 -7.22 0.47
CA ALA A 194 -8.56 -7.17 -0.35
C ALA A 194 -8.21 -5.73 -0.78
N ALA A 195 -9.23 -4.94 -1.18
CA ALA A 195 -9.06 -3.52 -1.50
C ALA A 195 -8.55 -2.72 -0.31
N ALA A 196 -9.07 -2.98 0.90
CA ALA A 196 -8.61 -2.34 2.13
C ALA A 196 -7.14 -2.68 2.45
N LEU A 197 -6.73 -3.93 2.26
CA LEU A 197 -5.33 -4.35 2.46
C LEU A 197 -4.39 -3.66 1.47
N ILE A 198 -4.77 -3.57 0.19
CA ILE A 198 -4.01 -2.82 -0.83
C ILE A 198 -3.91 -1.35 -0.43
N ALA A 199 -5.03 -0.72 -0.08
CA ALA A 199 -5.08 0.67 0.34
C ALA A 199 -4.19 0.95 1.57
N PHE A 200 -4.23 0.07 2.56
CA PHE A 200 -3.39 0.16 3.76
C PHE A 200 -1.89 0.10 3.40
N THR A 201 -1.50 -0.86 2.55
CA THR A 201 -0.11 -1.01 2.11
C THR A 201 0.36 0.21 1.33
N VAL A 202 -0.43 0.70 0.38
CA VAL A 202 -0.11 1.92 -0.39
C VAL A 202 -0.01 3.14 0.52
N SER A 203 -0.90 3.25 1.51
CA SER A 203 -0.87 4.34 2.49
C SER A 203 0.40 4.33 3.33
N LEU A 204 0.86 3.15 3.78
CA LEU A 204 2.11 3.02 4.55
C LEU A 204 3.35 3.45 3.77
N ASP A 205 3.35 3.25 2.44
CA ASP A 205 4.48 3.56 1.55
C ASP A 205 4.39 4.99 0.96
N THR A 206 3.29 5.72 1.20
CA THR A 206 3.08 7.05 0.65
C THR A 206 4.01 8.07 1.29
N PHE A 207 4.99 8.57 0.50
CA PHE A 207 5.92 9.63 0.88
C PHE A 207 5.52 10.99 0.30
N GLY A 208 5.38 11.08 -1.05
CA GLY A 208 5.29 12.36 -1.75
C GLY A 208 4.14 13.26 -1.32
N VAL A 209 2.96 12.70 -1.07
CA VAL A 209 1.82 13.47 -0.55
C VAL A 209 2.00 13.81 0.91
N THR A 210 2.48 12.88 1.72
CA THR A 210 2.72 13.08 3.15
C THR A 210 3.67 14.24 3.40
N PHE A 211 4.76 14.32 2.62
CA PHE A 211 5.79 15.34 2.75
C PHE A 211 5.21 16.77 2.70
N PHE A 212 4.20 17.00 1.86
CA PHE A 212 3.57 18.31 1.71
C PHE A 212 2.35 18.55 2.61
N THR A 213 1.82 17.53 3.27
CA THR A 213 0.51 17.64 3.95
C THR A 213 0.55 17.39 5.45
N ILE A 214 1.62 16.79 6.00
CA ILE A 214 1.64 16.37 7.42
C ILE A 214 2.08 17.47 8.39
N GLY A 215 2.77 18.51 7.93
CA GLY A 215 3.30 19.57 8.77
C GLY A 215 4.60 19.20 9.46
N SER A 216 4.68 19.39 10.79
CA SER A 216 5.90 19.12 11.59
C SER A 216 6.05 17.65 11.97
N ASP A 217 4.99 16.87 11.87
CA ASP A 217 5.05 15.43 12.13
C ASP A 217 5.74 14.69 10.98
N GLY A 218 6.20 13.48 11.24
CA GLY A 218 6.83 12.64 10.22
C GLY A 218 6.23 11.24 10.21
N THR A 219 6.23 10.59 9.04
CA THR A 219 5.90 9.18 8.86
C THR A 219 7.16 8.36 8.59
N LEU A 220 7.05 7.04 8.65
CA LEU A 220 8.18 6.15 8.44
C LEU A 220 8.91 6.37 7.10
N PRO A 221 8.23 6.53 5.93
CA PRO A 221 8.91 6.88 4.68
C PRO A 221 9.66 8.21 4.74
N MET A 222 9.14 9.22 5.45
CA MET A 222 9.82 10.50 5.64
C MET A 222 11.06 10.36 6.53
N TYR A 223 10.97 9.58 7.60
CA TYR A 223 12.12 9.27 8.45
C TYR A 223 13.22 8.57 7.65
N ILE A 224 12.87 7.55 6.85
CA ILE A 224 13.84 6.85 6.00
C ILE A 224 14.50 7.81 5.01
N TRP A 225 13.71 8.67 4.36
CA TRP A 225 14.22 9.67 3.44
C TRP A 225 15.23 10.62 4.10
N ALA A 226 14.87 11.17 5.27
CA ALA A 226 15.75 12.07 6.01
C ALA A 226 17.09 11.40 6.43
N GLN A 227 17.05 10.11 6.76
CA GLN A 227 18.26 9.36 7.08
C GLN A 227 19.14 9.12 5.84
N VAL A 228 18.54 8.87 4.68
CA VAL A 228 19.27 8.69 3.42
C VAL A 228 19.89 10.02 2.95
N GLU A 229 19.16 11.14 3.07
CA GLU A 229 19.62 12.47 2.70
C GLU A 229 20.77 12.95 3.61
N GLY A 230 20.71 12.63 4.90
CA GLY A 230 21.76 12.93 5.88
C GLY A 230 23.03 12.06 5.77
N GLY A 231 23.07 11.14 4.81
CA GLY A 231 24.12 10.14 4.60
C GLY A 231 23.69 8.75 5.06
N ILE A 232 24.03 7.73 4.28
CA ILE A 232 23.63 6.34 4.55
C ILE A 232 24.26 5.88 5.87
N ARG A 233 23.45 5.78 6.92
CA ARG A 233 23.86 5.20 8.20
C ARG A 233 23.60 3.70 8.22
N PRO A 234 24.39 2.90 8.93
CA PRO A 234 24.14 1.46 9.07
C PRO A 234 22.76 1.14 9.66
N THR A 235 22.21 2.02 10.48
CA THR A 235 20.84 1.93 11.04
C THR A 235 19.76 1.87 9.96
N VAL A 236 19.96 2.52 8.80
CA VAL A 236 19.03 2.43 7.66
C VAL A 236 18.97 1.01 7.09
N ASN A 237 20.14 0.36 6.97
CA ASN A 237 20.23 -1.03 6.53
C ASN A 237 19.56 -1.99 7.53
N ALA A 238 19.76 -1.76 8.83
CA ALA A 238 19.12 -2.54 9.89
C ALA A 238 17.59 -2.34 9.88
N LEU A 239 17.12 -1.10 9.72
CA LEU A 239 15.68 -0.79 9.59
C LEU A 239 15.07 -1.48 8.37
N GLY A 240 15.69 -1.35 7.19
CA GLY A 240 15.25 -2.02 5.96
C GLY A 240 15.17 -3.54 6.13
N THR A 241 16.16 -4.14 6.81
CA THR A 241 16.18 -5.56 7.13
C THR A 241 15.00 -5.96 8.02
N LEU A 242 14.69 -5.19 9.08
CA LEU A 242 13.54 -5.44 9.96
C LEU A 242 12.21 -5.36 9.19
N LEU A 243 12.07 -4.36 8.30
CA LEU A 243 10.87 -4.22 7.47
C LEU A 243 10.70 -5.40 6.51
N ILE A 244 11.78 -5.88 5.90
CA ILE A 244 11.75 -7.05 5.01
C ILE A 244 11.37 -8.30 5.79
N ILE A 245 12.01 -8.56 6.93
CA ILE A 245 11.70 -9.71 7.79
C ILE A 245 10.25 -9.66 8.26
N GLY A 246 9.78 -8.49 8.70
CA GLY A 246 8.39 -8.27 9.11
C GLY A 246 7.40 -8.59 7.98
N SER A 247 7.64 -8.06 6.77
CA SER A 247 6.79 -8.29 5.60
C SER A 247 6.75 -9.76 5.19
N VAL A 248 7.92 -10.43 5.15
CA VAL A 248 8.00 -11.86 4.84
C VAL A 248 7.28 -12.71 5.89
N THR A 249 7.46 -12.37 7.17
CA THR A 249 6.80 -13.08 8.28
C THR A 249 5.29 -12.96 8.19
N ILE A 250 4.76 -11.76 7.95
CA ILE A 250 3.31 -11.52 7.78
C ILE A 250 2.78 -12.34 6.58
N LEU A 251 3.50 -12.35 5.46
CA LEU A 251 3.11 -13.09 4.27
C LEU A 251 3.08 -14.60 4.52
N LEU A 252 4.09 -15.15 5.21
CA LEU A 252 4.15 -16.55 5.55
C LEU A 252 3.01 -16.95 6.50
N LEU A 253 2.74 -16.15 7.53
CA LEU A 253 1.64 -16.38 8.46
C LEU A 253 0.28 -16.33 7.75
N ALA A 254 0.06 -15.35 6.89
CA ALA A 254 -1.15 -15.25 6.09
C ALA A 254 -1.36 -16.48 5.20
N ASN A 255 -0.30 -16.96 4.51
CA ASN A 255 -0.36 -18.16 3.68
C ASN A 255 -0.66 -19.43 4.49
N LEU A 256 -0.06 -19.56 5.67
CA LEU A 256 -0.33 -20.70 6.56
C LEU A 256 -1.77 -20.73 7.06
N LEU A 257 -2.33 -19.56 7.38
CA LEU A 257 -3.73 -19.44 7.82
C LEU A 257 -4.73 -19.74 6.69
N LEU A 258 -4.41 -19.30 5.46
CA LEU A 258 -5.26 -19.54 4.29
C LEU A 258 -5.22 -21.00 3.81
N ARG A 259 -4.10 -21.71 3.98
CA ARG A 259 -3.99 -23.15 3.62
C ARG A 259 -4.77 -24.08 4.56
N ARG A 260 -5.17 -23.61 5.74
CA ARG A 260 -5.95 -24.38 6.71
C ARG A 260 -7.46 -24.32 6.48
N ARG A 261 -7.91 -23.59 5.48
CA ARG A 261 -9.32 -23.53 5.03
C ARG A 261 -9.46 -24.19 3.66
#